data_e2d618d6c90153e278987495c6a6dce5
#
_entry.id   e2d618d6c90153e278987495c6a6dce5
#
_cell.length_a   1.000
_cell.length_b   1.000
_cell.length_c   1.000
_cell.angle_alpha   90.00
_cell.angle_beta   90.00
_cell.angle_gamma   90.00
#
_symmetry.space_group_name_H-M   'P 1'
#
loop_
_entity.id
_entity.type
_entity.pdbx_description
1 polymer ?
#
loop_
_entity_poly.entity_id
_entity_poly.type
_entity_poly.pdbx_seq_one_letter_code
_entity_poly.pdbx_strand_id
1 'polypeptide(L)'
;MAKEKNAANVNNIYRLEGRVPVAKAIPFGFQHVLAMFVANVTPLIIIAGVAVYNGQAFTQIETAQLIQNCMLVAGIGTLIQLYPIWKIGSGLPIVMGLSFTFLAACLASASQDYGYMIGGIIIGGCLEGVLGLTAKYWRKLIQPIVAGCVVTSIGLSILNVGVSSYASSAKYEIGAWQNLLVGTITLIACLTFHVFAKGVLKQLNVLFGLIVGYFCAMGFG
;
A
#
# COMPACT_ATOMS: atom_id res chain seq x y z
N MET A 1 -12.27 13.96 39.30
CA MET A 1 -13.29 13.68 38.28
C MET A 1 -13.44 14.73 37.17
N ALA A 2 -13.07 16.00 37.33
CA ALA A 2 -13.13 17.00 36.24
C ALA A 2 -11.93 16.97 35.27
N LYS A 3 -10.79 16.38 35.64
CA LYS A 3 -9.57 16.28 34.80
C LYS A 3 -9.64 15.21 33.73
N GLU A 4 -10.51 14.20 33.86
CA GLU A 4 -10.63 13.12 32.87
C GLU A 4 -11.53 13.48 31.67
N LYS A 5 -12.47 14.41 31.82
CA LYS A 5 -13.34 14.85 30.72
C LYS A 5 -12.65 15.72 29.66
N ASN A 6 -11.50 16.35 30.01
CA ASN A 6 -10.74 17.17 29.05
C ASN A 6 -9.71 16.37 28.22
N ALA A 7 -9.55 15.08 28.47
CA ALA A 7 -8.64 14.21 27.70
C ALA A 7 -9.17 13.82 26.32
N ALA A 8 -10.40 14.21 26.01
CA ALA A 8 -11.05 13.91 24.72
C ALA A 8 -10.82 14.99 23.64
N ASN A 9 -9.81 15.83 23.80
CA ASN A 9 -9.48 16.87 22.81
C ASN A 9 -8.78 16.26 21.59
N VAL A 10 -9.06 16.83 20.41
CA VAL A 10 -8.49 16.42 19.11
C VAL A 10 -6.95 16.40 19.11
N ASN A 11 -6.30 17.19 19.98
CA ASN A 11 -4.87 17.20 20.19
C ASN A 11 -4.30 15.88 20.77
N ASN A 12 -5.16 14.99 21.26
CA ASN A 12 -4.78 13.69 21.81
C ASN A 12 -4.57 12.60 20.72
N ILE A 13 -5.01 12.86 19.49
CA ILE A 13 -4.87 11.94 18.35
C ILE A 13 -3.40 11.71 17.99
N TYR A 14 -2.53 12.68 18.27
CA TYR A 14 -1.10 12.61 17.97
C TYR A 14 -0.26 12.04 19.14
N ARG A 15 -0.88 11.64 20.25
CA ARG A 15 -0.19 11.03 21.39
C ARG A 15 -0.45 9.53 21.43
N LEU A 16 0.60 8.74 21.61
CA LEU A 16 0.54 7.28 21.71
C LEU A 16 -0.39 6.79 22.85
N GLU A 17 -0.43 7.50 23.96
CA GLU A 17 -1.25 7.16 25.12
C GLU A 17 -2.61 7.88 25.15
N GLY A 18 -2.92 8.64 24.12
CA GLY A 18 -4.14 9.42 24.02
C GLY A 18 -5.36 8.55 23.71
N ARG A 19 -6.39 8.61 24.57
CA ARG A 19 -7.68 7.97 24.29
C ARG A 19 -8.53 8.90 23.43
N VAL A 20 -8.81 8.49 22.19
CA VAL A 20 -9.70 9.20 21.27
C VAL A 20 -11.14 8.72 21.50
N PRO A 21 -12.15 9.60 21.55
CA PRO A 21 -13.55 9.18 21.60
C PRO A 21 -13.89 8.27 20.42
N VAL A 22 -14.62 7.17 20.68
CA VAL A 22 -14.97 6.16 19.66
C VAL A 22 -15.63 6.77 18.44
N ALA A 23 -16.51 7.74 18.63
CA ALA A 23 -17.20 8.46 17.55
C ALA A 23 -16.24 9.17 16.57
N LYS A 24 -15.05 9.59 17.03
CA LYS A 24 -13.99 10.17 16.18
C LYS A 24 -13.02 9.09 15.66
N ALA A 25 -12.78 8.05 16.45
CA ALA A 25 -11.87 6.97 16.08
C ALA A 25 -12.40 6.15 14.89
N ILE A 26 -13.71 5.90 14.80
CA ILE A 26 -14.34 5.15 13.72
C ILE A 26 -14.08 5.79 12.34
N PRO A 27 -14.37 7.07 12.09
CA PRO A 27 -14.09 7.71 10.80
C PRO A 27 -12.60 7.68 10.44
N PHE A 28 -11.70 7.90 11.41
CA PHE A 28 -10.26 7.82 11.18
C PHE A 28 -9.81 6.39 10.84
N GLY A 29 -10.32 5.40 11.57
CA GLY A 29 -10.04 3.98 11.28
C GLY A 29 -10.52 3.59 9.88
N PHE A 30 -11.73 3.96 9.51
CA PHE A 30 -12.28 3.71 8.18
C PHE A 30 -11.45 4.38 7.07
N GLN A 31 -10.99 5.59 7.29
CA GLN A 31 -10.08 6.29 6.39
C GLN A 31 -8.76 5.54 6.18
N HIS A 32 -8.15 5.02 7.26
CA HIS A 32 -6.93 4.21 7.15
C HIS A 32 -7.17 2.93 6.36
N VAL A 33 -8.30 2.26 6.57
CA VAL A 33 -8.68 1.06 5.80
C VAL A 33 -8.82 1.39 4.32
N LEU A 34 -9.50 2.49 3.96
CA LEU A 34 -9.65 2.89 2.55
C LEU A 34 -8.31 3.24 1.89
N ALA A 35 -7.45 3.99 2.58
CA ALA A 35 -6.13 4.36 2.06
C ALA A 35 -5.25 3.11 1.85
N MET A 36 -5.22 2.20 2.82
CA MET A 36 -4.48 0.95 2.77
C MET A 36 -5.02 0.01 1.69
N PHE A 37 -6.34 -0.06 1.52
CA PHE A 37 -6.97 -0.94 0.53
C PHE A 37 -6.40 -0.71 -0.87
N VAL A 38 -6.42 0.54 -1.34
CA VAL A 38 -5.89 0.91 -2.66
C VAL A 38 -4.40 0.60 -2.76
N ALA A 39 -3.61 0.93 -1.73
CA ALA A 39 -2.18 0.69 -1.72
C ALA A 39 -1.81 -0.80 -1.78
N ASN A 40 -2.61 -1.67 -1.19
CA ASN A 40 -2.36 -3.11 -1.19
C ASN A 40 -2.89 -3.81 -2.44
N VAL A 41 -4.05 -3.39 -2.96
CA VAL A 41 -4.66 -4.02 -4.14
C VAL A 41 -3.85 -3.76 -5.41
N THR A 42 -3.30 -2.56 -5.55
CA THR A 42 -2.56 -2.17 -6.77
C THR A 42 -1.40 -3.12 -7.09
N PRO A 43 -0.43 -3.40 -6.20
CA PRO A 43 0.66 -4.31 -6.52
C PRO A 43 0.18 -5.75 -6.77
N LEU A 44 -0.91 -6.19 -6.13
CA LEU A 44 -1.47 -7.52 -6.36
C LEU A 44 -2.05 -7.67 -7.75
N ILE A 45 -2.80 -6.69 -8.25
CA ILE A 45 -3.33 -6.71 -9.60
C ILE A 45 -2.20 -6.73 -10.62
N ILE A 46 -1.14 -5.96 -10.38
CA ILE A 46 0.04 -5.92 -11.26
C ILE A 46 0.75 -7.27 -11.28
N ILE A 47 0.95 -7.91 -10.13
CA ILE A 47 1.55 -9.24 -10.02
C ILE A 47 0.65 -10.29 -10.69
N ALA A 48 -0.65 -10.30 -10.39
CA ALA A 48 -1.59 -11.25 -10.97
C ALA A 48 -1.67 -11.14 -12.49
N GLY A 49 -1.49 -9.94 -13.05
CA GLY A 49 -1.47 -9.70 -14.49
C GLY A 49 -0.31 -10.35 -15.24
N VAL A 50 0.77 -10.74 -14.54
CA VAL A 50 1.95 -11.42 -15.13
C VAL A 50 2.18 -12.81 -14.52
N ALA A 51 1.50 -13.15 -13.43
CA ALA A 51 1.70 -14.41 -12.72
C ALA A 51 1.25 -15.60 -13.55
N VAL A 52 2.10 -16.61 -13.55
CA VAL A 52 1.84 -17.91 -14.18
C VAL A 52 1.81 -18.97 -13.09
N TYR A 53 0.81 -19.84 -13.09
CA TYR A 53 0.71 -20.97 -12.20
C TYR A 53 0.48 -22.25 -12.99
N ASN A 54 1.37 -23.23 -12.87
CA ASN A 54 1.36 -24.46 -13.66
C ASN A 54 1.29 -24.22 -15.19
N GLY A 55 1.96 -23.18 -15.67
CA GLY A 55 1.99 -22.83 -17.09
C GLY A 55 0.75 -22.07 -17.61
N GLN A 56 -0.16 -21.68 -16.71
CA GLN A 56 -1.37 -20.92 -17.07
C GLN A 56 -1.36 -19.54 -16.38
N ALA A 57 -1.85 -18.52 -17.07
CA ALA A 57 -2.07 -17.21 -16.49
C ALA A 57 -3.18 -17.25 -15.43
N PHE A 58 -3.09 -16.38 -14.44
CA PHE A 58 -4.10 -16.26 -13.39
C PHE A 58 -5.47 -15.91 -13.97
N THR A 59 -6.47 -16.64 -13.50
CA THR A 59 -7.88 -16.34 -13.76
C THR A 59 -8.35 -15.16 -12.88
N GLN A 60 -9.50 -14.57 -13.24
CA GLN A 60 -10.11 -13.52 -12.42
C GLN A 60 -10.47 -14.00 -11.01
N ILE A 61 -10.85 -15.28 -10.87
CA ILE A 61 -11.19 -15.89 -9.58
C ILE A 61 -9.94 -16.02 -8.71
N GLU A 62 -8.84 -16.50 -9.26
CA GLU A 62 -7.55 -16.62 -8.54
C GLU A 62 -7.00 -15.25 -8.15
N THR A 63 -7.13 -14.25 -9.01
CA THR A 63 -6.79 -12.86 -8.68
C THR A 63 -7.63 -12.33 -7.51
N ALA A 64 -8.93 -12.57 -7.50
CA ALA A 64 -9.80 -12.19 -6.40
C ALA A 64 -9.44 -12.89 -5.09
N GLN A 65 -9.12 -14.19 -5.13
CA GLN A 65 -8.66 -14.96 -3.97
C GLN A 65 -7.32 -14.44 -3.44
N LEU A 66 -6.39 -14.09 -4.33
CA LEU A 66 -5.12 -13.49 -3.95
C LEU A 66 -5.31 -12.18 -3.19
N ILE A 67 -6.21 -11.32 -3.68
CA ILE A 67 -6.54 -10.05 -3.02
C ILE A 67 -7.17 -10.31 -1.65
N GLN A 68 -8.14 -11.21 -1.54
CA GLN A 68 -8.80 -11.56 -0.28
C GLN A 68 -7.80 -12.08 0.77
N ASN A 69 -6.94 -13.02 0.38
CA ASN A 69 -5.94 -13.59 1.26
C ASN A 69 -4.94 -12.53 1.75
N CYS A 70 -4.51 -11.66 0.85
CA CYS A 70 -3.58 -10.58 1.20
C CYS A 70 -4.21 -9.59 2.19
N MET A 71 -5.47 -9.20 1.98
CA MET A 71 -6.18 -8.30 2.90
C MET A 71 -6.33 -8.92 4.29
N LEU A 72 -6.64 -10.22 4.36
CA LEU A 72 -6.73 -10.95 5.63
C LEU A 72 -5.38 -10.96 6.36
N VAL A 73 -4.29 -11.30 5.64
CA VAL A 73 -2.93 -11.33 6.21
C VAL A 73 -2.48 -9.93 6.64
N ALA A 74 -2.78 -8.89 5.86
CA ALA A 74 -2.48 -7.51 6.22
C ALA A 74 -3.23 -7.07 7.50
N GLY A 75 -4.48 -7.50 7.66
CA GLY A 75 -5.26 -7.27 8.87
C GLY A 75 -4.65 -7.96 10.10
N ILE A 76 -4.30 -9.24 9.97
CA ILE A 76 -3.64 -10.00 11.05
C ILE A 76 -2.28 -9.37 11.40
N GLY A 77 -1.47 -9.02 10.38
CA GLY A 77 -0.18 -8.36 10.58
C GLY A 77 -0.33 -7.02 11.30
N THR A 78 -1.34 -6.23 10.95
CA THR A 78 -1.66 -4.97 11.64
C THR A 78 -2.06 -5.18 13.10
N LEU A 79 -2.83 -6.23 13.40
CA LEU A 79 -3.18 -6.56 14.79
C LEU A 79 -1.96 -6.97 15.61
N ILE A 80 -1.05 -7.78 15.05
CA ILE A 80 0.20 -8.15 15.70
C ILE A 80 1.10 -6.92 15.90
N GLN A 81 1.10 -5.98 14.96
CA GLN A 81 1.85 -4.74 15.07
C GLN A 81 1.33 -3.84 16.20
N LEU A 82 0.00 -3.74 16.34
CA LEU A 82 -0.67 -2.97 17.40
C LEU A 82 -0.57 -3.64 18.78
N TYR A 83 -0.73 -4.97 18.81
CA TYR A 83 -0.69 -5.79 20.03
C TYR A 83 0.49 -6.74 19.97
N PRO A 84 1.69 -6.29 20.38
CA PRO A 84 2.90 -7.10 20.24
C PRO A 84 2.78 -8.45 20.90
N ILE A 85 3.16 -9.50 20.17
CA ILE A 85 3.26 -10.86 20.70
C ILE A 85 4.73 -11.14 20.96
N TRP A 86 5.12 -11.23 22.22
CA TRP A 86 6.49 -11.45 22.68
C TRP A 86 7.47 -10.39 22.13
N LYS A 87 8.28 -10.66 21.10
CA LYS A 87 9.23 -9.74 20.47
C LYS A 87 8.79 -9.26 19.08
N ILE A 88 7.60 -9.65 18.63
CA ILE A 88 7.07 -9.33 17.33
C ILE A 88 6.01 -8.24 17.49
N GLY A 89 6.15 -7.17 16.72
CA GLY A 89 5.30 -5.98 16.82
C GLY A 89 5.96 -4.86 17.58
N SER A 90 5.64 -3.61 17.22
CA SER A 90 6.21 -2.42 17.83
C SER A 90 5.27 -1.72 18.83
N GLY A 91 4.00 -2.11 18.89
CA GLY A 91 2.96 -1.39 19.65
C GLY A 91 2.60 -0.03 19.06
N LEU A 92 3.02 0.23 17.83
CA LEU A 92 2.72 1.48 17.13
C LEU A 92 1.51 1.28 16.20
N PRO A 93 0.67 2.31 16.02
CA PRO A 93 -0.48 2.26 15.11
C PRO A 93 -0.04 2.35 13.64
N ILE A 94 0.71 1.35 13.19
CA ILE A 94 1.19 1.23 11.82
C ILE A 94 0.37 0.14 11.14
N VAL A 95 -0.25 0.49 10.01
CA VAL A 95 -0.98 -0.47 9.18
C VAL A 95 0.02 -1.26 8.36
N MET A 96 -0.03 -2.59 8.47
CA MET A 96 0.81 -3.49 7.68
C MET A 96 0.18 -3.72 6.31
N GLY A 97 1.02 -3.80 5.28
CA GLY A 97 0.58 -4.00 3.92
C GLY A 97 1.71 -4.47 3.01
N LEU A 98 1.42 -4.54 1.71
CA LEU A 98 2.42 -4.90 0.71
C LEU A 98 3.42 -3.76 0.50
N SER A 99 4.67 -4.14 0.31
CA SER A 99 5.75 -3.20 -0.01
C SER A 99 6.02 -3.18 -1.51
N PHE A 100 5.98 -2.00 -2.11
CA PHE A 100 6.41 -1.80 -3.50
C PHE A 100 7.90 -2.08 -3.71
N THR A 101 8.70 -2.10 -2.65
CA THR A 101 10.14 -2.41 -2.71
C THR A 101 10.42 -3.75 -3.39
N PHE A 102 9.59 -4.76 -3.11
CA PHE A 102 9.75 -6.11 -3.64
C PHE A 102 9.00 -6.35 -4.95
N LEU A 103 8.26 -5.36 -5.44
CA LEU A 103 7.38 -5.54 -6.61
C LEU A 103 8.16 -6.02 -7.84
N ALA A 104 9.31 -5.43 -8.14
CA ALA A 104 10.13 -5.83 -9.28
C ALA A 104 10.62 -7.29 -9.18
N ALA A 105 11.06 -7.71 -7.99
CA ALA A 105 11.48 -9.09 -7.75
C ALA A 105 10.30 -10.07 -7.83
N CYS A 106 9.13 -9.67 -7.29
CA CYS A 106 7.90 -10.46 -7.39
C CYS A 106 7.45 -10.63 -8.84
N LEU A 107 7.49 -9.57 -9.65
CA LEU A 107 7.14 -9.63 -11.07
C LEU A 107 8.07 -10.59 -11.84
N ALA A 108 9.40 -10.49 -11.62
CA ALA A 108 10.38 -11.33 -12.29
C ALA A 108 10.21 -12.83 -11.93
N SER A 109 9.87 -13.15 -10.69
CA SER A 109 9.66 -14.53 -10.25
C SER A 109 8.26 -15.05 -10.59
N ALA A 110 7.21 -14.24 -10.43
CA ALA A 110 5.83 -14.64 -10.74
C ALA A 110 5.60 -14.89 -12.23
N SER A 111 6.32 -14.19 -13.11
CA SER A 111 6.26 -14.42 -14.56
C SER A 111 6.85 -15.77 -14.99
N GLN A 112 7.71 -16.39 -14.17
CA GLN A 112 8.21 -17.74 -14.40
C GLN A 112 7.26 -18.77 -13.78
N ASP A 113 6.98 -18.65 -12.50
CA ASP A 113 5.98 -19.44 -11.79
C ASP A 113 5.64 -18.77 -10.46
N TYR A 114 4.36 -18.75 -10.11
CA TYR A 114 3.86 -18.21 -8.84
C TYR A 114 4.46 -18.92 -7.62
N GLY A 115 4.73 -20.22 -7.72
CA GLY A 115 5.38 -20.99 -6.67
C GLY A 115 6.80 -20.49 -6.36
N TYR A 116 7.56 -20.05 -7.36
CA TYR A 116 8.89 -19.47 -7.17
C TYR A 116 8.79 -18.13 -6.42
N MET A 117 7.79 -17.31 -6.75
CA MET A 117 7.56 -16.06 -6.02
C MET A 117 7.24 -16.32 -4.55
N ILE A 118 6.35 -17.26 -4.26
CA ILE A 118 5.98 -17.62 -2.87
C ILE A 118 7.19 -18.18 -2.11
N GLY A 119 7.95 -19.07 -2.73
CA GLY A 119 9.20 -19.59 -2.15
C GLY A 119 10.19 -18.48 -1.81
N GLY A 120 10.39 -17.55 -2.74
CA GLY A 120 11.24 -16.37 -2.55
C GLY A 120 10.78 -15.48 -1.40
N ILE A 121 9.46 -15.23 -1.28
CA ILE A 121 8.86 -14.45 -0.20
C ILE A 121 9.07 -15.13 1.15
N ILE A 122 8.89 -16.45 1.25
CA ILE A 122 9.10 -17.19 2.51
C ILE A 122 10.56 -17.11 2.95
N ILE A 123 11.49 -17.37 2.04
CA ILE A 123 12.94 -17.31 2.34
C ILE A 123 13.34 -15.88 2.72
N GLY A 124 12.90 -14.89 1.94
CA GLY A 124 13.16 -13.48 2.19
C GLY A 124 12.59 -13.02 3.53
N GLY A 125 11.36 -13.41 3.87
CA GLY A 125 10.73 -13.09 5.15
C GLY A 125 11.47 -13.72 6.34
N CYS A 126 11.96 -14.95 6.22
CA CYS A 126 12.80 -15.57 7.25
C CYS A 126 14.10 -14.79 7.45
N LEU A 127 14.76 -14.39 6.36
CA LEU A 127 15.99 -13.59 6.43
C LEU A 127 15.73 -12.22 7.04
N GLU A 128 14.63 -11.55 6.66
CA GLU A 128 14.22 -10.27 7.22
C GLU A 128 13.93 -10.39 8.72
N GLY A 129 13.27 -11.47 9.14
CA GLY A 129 13.05 -11.79 10.55
C GLY A 129 14.36 -11.91 11.36
N VAL A 130 15.36 -12.63 10.82
CA VAL A 130 16.69 -12.73 11.44
C VAL A 130 17.39 -11.39 11.49
N LEU A 131 17.32 -10.60 10.40
CA LEU A 131 17.87 -9.24 10.36
C LEU A 131 17.14 -8.33 11.38
N GLY A 132 15.84 -8.47 11.53
CA GLY A 132 15.07 -7.73 12.55
C GLY A 132 15.54 -8.02 13.96
N LEU A 133 15.75 -9.29 14.30
CA LEU A 133 16.27 -9.70 15.62
C LEU A 133 17.68 -9.17 15.89
N THR A 134 18.50 -9.04 14.84
CA THR A 134 19.88 -8.53 14.91
C THR A 134 20.00 -7.02 14.66
N ALA A 135 18.87 -6.31 14.50
CA ALA A 135 18.82 -4.88 14.14
C ALA A 135 19.66 -3.98 15.08
N LYS A 136 19.83 -4.37 16.34
CA LYS A 136 20.68 -3.66 17.32
C LYS A 136 22.12 -3.45 16.80
N TYR A 137 22.64 -4.40 16.05
CA TYR A 137 24.04 -4.36 15.58
C TYR A 137 24.22 -3.55 14.30
N TRP A 138 23.35 -3.75 13.30
CA TRP A 138 23.52 -3.15 11.98
C TRP A 138 22.79 -1.81 11.77
N ARG A 139 21.80 -1.47 12.64
CA ARG A 139 21.10 -0.16 12.53
C ARG A 139 22.03 1.05 12.59
N LYS A 140 23.21 0.91 13.21
CA LYS A 140 24.22 1.98 13.27
C LYS A 140 24.86 2.28 11.91
N LEU A 141 24.81 1.33 10.97
CA LEU A 141 25.33 1.48 9.62
C LEU A 141 24.35 2.23 8.70
N ILE A 142 23.05 2.27 9.07
CA ILE A 142 22.03 2.96 8.28
C ILE A 142 22.03 4.44 8.64
N GLN A 143 22.82 5.19 7.88
CA GLN A 143 22.81 6.63 7.95
C GLN A 143 21.65 7.20 7.11
N PRO A 144 21.16 8.44 7.39
CA PRO A 144 20.06 9.05 6.62
C PRO A 144 20.30 9.09 5.12
N ILE A 145 21.56 9.26 4.68
CA ILE A 145 21.93 9.27 3.27
C ILE A 145 21.70 7.91 2.61
N VAL A 146 22.00 6.82 3.31
CA VAL A 146 21.78 5.45 2.83
C VAL A 146 20.28 5.21 2.65
N ALA A 147 19.47 5.62 3.63
CA ALA A 147 18.02 5.53 3.54
C ALA A 147 17.48 6.34 2.35
N GLY A 148 17.99 7.56 2.13
CA GLY A 148 17.64 8.38 0.96
C GLY A 148 17.98 7.71 -0.37
N CYS A 149 19.18 7.14 -0.50
CA CYS A 149 19.58 6.41 -1.70
C CYS A 149 18.69 5.19 -1.96
N VAL A 150 18.36 4.42 -0.92
CA VAL A 150 17.47 3.25 -1.04
C VAL A 150 16.08 3.67 -1.52
N VAL A 151 15.47 4.69 -0.90
CA VAL A 151 14.14 5.17 -1.29
C VAL A 151 14.14 5.69 -2.74
N THR A 152 15.18 6.40 -3.15
CA THR A 152 15.34 6.87 -4.53
C THR A 152 15.45 5.71 -5.50
N SER A 153 16.26 4.70 -5.18
CA SER A 153 16.42 3.49 -6.01
C SER A 153 15.12 2.71 -6.15
N ILE A 154 14.34 2.59 -5.06
CA ILE A 154 13.00 1.99 -5.10
C ILE A 154 12.09 2.78 -6.05
N GLY A 155 12.05 4.11 -5.91
CA GLY A 155 11.24 4.98 -6.76
C GLY A 155 11.56 4.80 -8.24
N LEU A 156 12.85 4.78 -8.59
CA LEU A 156 13.31 4.56 -9.97
C LEU A 156 12.97 3.16 -10.50
N SER A 157 13.06 2.13 -9.67
CA SER A 157 12.73 0.75 -10.06
C SER A 157 11.24 0.57 -10.39
N ILE A 158 10.36 1.33 -9.72
CA ILE A 158 8.91 1.26 -9.92
C ILE A 158 8.45 2.20 -11.05
N LEU A 159 9.30 3.10 -11.51
CA LEU A 159 8.93 4.12 -12.50
C LEU A 159 8.34 3.49 -13.78
N ASN A 160 8.95 2.42 -14.28
CA ASN A 160 8.45 1.72 -15.47
C ASN A 160 7.04 1.16 -15.25
N VAL A 161 6.75 0.61 -14.07
CA VAL A 161 5.42 0.11 -13.71
C VAL A 161 4.42 1.26 -13.66
N GLY A 162 4.80 2.40 -13.08
CA GLY A 162 3.98 3.61 -13.04
C GLY A 162 3.64 4.14 -14.43
N VAL A 163 4.63 4.25 -15.29
CA VAL A 163 4.46 4.72 -16.68
C VAL A 163 3.58 3.75 -17.48
N SER A 164 3.83 2.45 -17.36
CA SER A 164 3.01 1.42 -18.03
C SER A 164 1.55 1.50 -17.58
N SER A 165 1.30 1.59 -16.27
CA SER A 165 -0.05 1.68 -15.70
C SER A 165 -0.75 2.98 -16.11
N TYR A 166 -0.01 4.07 -16.24
CA TYR A 166 -0.55 5.36 -16.70
C TYR A 166 -0.95 5.34 -18.19
N ALA A 167 -0.18 4.63 -19.01
CA ALA A 167 -0.35 4.61 -20.46
C ALA A 167 -1.27 3.48 -20.96
N SER A 168 -1.65 2.50 -20.10
CA SER A 168 -2.40 1.31 -20.50
C SER A 168 -3.83 1.30 -19.96
N SER A 169 -4.71 0.66 -20.71
CA SER A 169 -6.06 0.28 -20.29
C SER A 169 -6.45 -1.06 -20.92
N ALA A 170 -7.53 -1.67 -20.44
CA ALA A 170 -8.05 -2.91 -21.00
C ALA A 170 -8.69 -2.70 -22.40
N LYS A 171 -9.05 -1.47 -22.75
CA LYS A 171 -9.83 -1.17 -23.96
C LYS A 171 -8.99 -0.58 -25.09
N TYR A 172 -7.99 0.22 -24.78
CA TYR A 172 -7.19 0.97 -25.75
C TYR A 172 -5.74 0.50 -25.74
N GLU A 173 -5.05 0.64 -26.87
CA GLU A 173 -3.62 0.33 -26.98
C GLU A 173 -2.78 1.16 -26.01
N ILE A 174 -1.62 0.63 -25.65
CA ILE A 174 -0.66 1.33 -24.77
C ILE A 174 -0.25 2.64 -25.44
N GLY A 175 -0.35 3.75 -24.70
CA GLY A 175 -0.04 5.08 -25.18
C GLY A 175 -1.16 5.77 -25.96
N ALA A 176 -2.34 5.18 -26.08
CA ALA A 176 -3.50 5.84 -26.66
C ALA A 176 -3.81 7.15 -25.92
N TRP A 177 -4.20 8.19 -26.64
CA TRP A 177 -4.46 9.51 -26.07
C TRP A 177 -5.57 9.49 -25.01
N GLN A 178 -6.53 8.58 -25.12
CA GLN A 178 -7.62 8.37 -24.14
C GLN A 178 -7.04 7.94 -22.79
N ASN A 179 -6.09 6.99 -22.76
CA ASN A 179 -5.44 6.53 -21.55
C ASN A 179 -4.67 7.67 -20.86
N LEU A 180 -3.89 8.41 -21.65
CA LEU A 180 -3.11 9.55 -21.18
C LEU A 180 -4.01 10.65 -20.62
N LEU A 181 -5.16 10.89 -21.26
CA LEU A 181 -6.10 11.90 -20.83
C LEU A 181 -6.76 11.52 -19.50
N VAL A 182 -7.27 10.29 -19.37
CA VAL A 182 -7.86 9.80 -18.11
C VAL A 182 -6.82 9.80 -17.00
N GLY A 183 -5.60 9.31 -17.27
CA GLY A 183 -4.49 9.34 -16.32
C GLY A 183 -4.15 10.75 -15.86
N THR A 184 -4.08 11.71 -16.79
CA THR A 184 -3.78 13.12 -16.50
C THR A 184 -4.88 13.76 -15.63
N ILE A 185 -6.15 13.57 -15.98
CA ILE A 185 -7.28 14.08 -15.19
C ILE A 185 -7.26 13.50 -13.77
N THR A 186 -7.04 12.20 -13.65
CA THR A 186 -6.93 11.51 -12.36
C THR A 186 -5.79 12.08 -11.52
N LEU A 187 -4.61 12.27 -12.13
CA LEU A 187 -3.44 12.84 -11.46
C LEU A 187 -3.70 14.28 -11.00
N ILE A 188 -4.27 15.12 -11.87
CA ILE A 188 -4.60 16.50 -11.53
C ILE A 188 -5.64 16.55 -10.41
N ALA A 189 -6.66 15.67 -10.43
CA ALA A 189 -7.64 15.56 -9.37
C ALA A 189 -6.99 15.18 -8.03
N CYS A 190 -6.11 14.17 -8.01
CA CYS A 190 -5.35 13.78 -6.83
C CYS A 190 -4.52 14.96 -6.28
N LEU A 191 -3.76 15.63 -7.14
CA LEU A 191 -2.88 16.73 -6.74
C LEU A 191 -3.69 17.93 -6.23
N THR A 192 -4.75 18.31 -6.94
CA THR A 192 -5.65 19.39 -6.54
C THR A 192 -6.25 19.12 -5.17
N PHE A 193 -6.75 17.89 -4.96
CA PHE A 193 -7.31 17.51 -3.68
C PHE A 193 -6.25 17.48 -2.58
N HIS A 194 -5.04 16.99 -2.89
CA HIS A 194 -3.91 17.00 -1.95
C HIS A 194 -3.51 18.40 -1.49
N VAL A 195 -3.56 19.39 -2.40
CA VAL A 195 -3.15 20.78 -2.10
C VAL A 195 -4.25 21.53 -1.37
N PHE A 196 -5.50 21.44 -1.84
CA PHE A 196 -6.60 22.26 -1.33
C PHE A 196 -7.37 21.63 -0.17
N ALA A 197 -7.40 20.32 -0.04
CA ALA A 197 -8.09 19.66 1.07
C ALA A 197 -7.34 19.86 2.40
N LYS A 198 -8.09 20.02 3.48
CA LYS A 198 -7.56 20.20 4.83
C LYS A 198 -7.97 19.05 5.75
N GLY A 199 -7.14 18.77 6.76
CA GLY A 199 -7.44 17.77 7.77
C GLY A 199 -7.53 16.34 7.22
N VAL A 200 -8.57 15.62 7.65
CA VAL A 200 -8.82 14.20 7.29
C VAL A 200 -8.97 14.00 5.78
N LEU A 201 -9.62 14.94 5.09
CA LEU A 201 -9.88 14.85 3.66
C LEU A 201 -8.60 14.83 2.82
N LYS A 202 -7.53 15.50 3.27
CA LYS A 202 -6.24 15.51 2.58
C LYS A 202 -5.65 14.10 2.40
N GLN A 203 -5.91 13.20 3.33
CA GLN A 203 -5.40 11.83 3.28
C GLN A 203 -6.21 10.92 2.34
N LEU A 204 -7.42 11.36 1.94
CA LEU A 204 -8.28 10.65 0.98
C LEU A 204 -8.03 11.07 -0.49
N ASN A 205 -6.96 11.80 -0.76
CA ASN A 205 -6.64 12.33 -2.10
C ASN A 205 -6.58 11.23 -3.18
N VAL A 206 -5.98 10.08 -2.88
CA VAL A 206 -5.87 8.95 -3.81
C VAL A 206 -7.24 8.35 -4.09
N LEU A 207 -8.06 8.16 -3.05
CA LEU A 207 -9.42 7.64 -3.21
C LEU A 207 -10.27 8.60 -4.06
N PHE A 208 -10.16 9.91 -3.81
CA PHE A 208 -10.87 10.93 -4.59
C PHE A 208 -10.43 10.92 -6.05
N GLY A 209 -9.12 10.85 -6.31
CA GLY A 209 -8.59 10.71 -7.66
C GLY A 209 -9.09 9.47 -8.36
N LEU A 210 -9.15 8.32 -7.67
CA LEU A 210 -9.66 7.07 -8.21
C LEU A 210 -11.15 7.19 -8.61
N ILE A 211 -11.98 7.82 -7.77
CA ILE A 211 -13.40 8.07 -8.07
C ILE A 211 -13.52 8.96 -9.33
N VAL A 212 -12.78 10.06 -9.40
CA VAL A 212 -12.81 10.97 -10.56
C VAL A 212 -12.32 10.24 -11.81
N GLY A 213 -11.22 9.48 -11.71
CA GLY A 213 -10.69 8.69 -12.82
C GLY A 213 -11.68 7.64 -13.33
N TYR A 214 -12.39 6.97 -12.41
CA TYR A 214 -13.41 6.00 -12.76
C TYR A 214 -14.58 6.62 -13.54
N PHE A 215 -15.11 7.76 -13.07
CA PHE A 215 -16.17 8.46 -13.79
C PHE A 215 -15.70 8.99 -15.16
N CYS A 216 -14.46 9.49 -15.25
CA CYS A 216 -13.88 9.86 -16.55
C CYS A 216 -13.77 8.66 -17.49
N ALA A 217 -13.28 7.52 -17.00
CA ALA A 217 -13.16 6.31 -17.81
C ALA A 217 -14.52 5.81 -18.31
N MET A 218 -15.57 5.90 -17.49
CA MET A 218 -16.96 5.59 -17.92
C MET A 218 -17.43 6.51 -19.06
N GLY A 219 -16.97 7.75 -19.10
CA GLY A 219 -17.31 8.69 -20.18
C GLY A 219 -16.69 8.34 -21.54
N PHE A 220 -15.60 7.56 -21.53
CA PHE A 220 -14.97 7.03 -22.76
C PHE A 220 -15.49 5.63 -23.15
N GLY A 221 -16.38 5.05 -22.34
CA GLY A 221 -17.05 3.76 -22.58
C GLY A 221 -16.25 2.58 -22.16
#